data_596d9453ca88d9323305e990d88aee22
#
_entry.id   596d9453ca88d9323305e990d88aee22
#
_cell.length_a   1.000
_cell.length_b   1.000
_cell.length_c   1.000
_cell.angle_alpha   90.00
_cell.angle_beta   90.00
_cell.angle_gamma   90.00
#
_symmetry.space_group_name_H-M   'P 1'
#
loop_
_entity.id
_entity.type
_entity.pdbx_description
1 polymer ?
#
loop_
_entity_poly.entity_id
_entity_poly.type
_entity_poly.pdbx_seq_one_letter_code
_entity_poly.pdbx_strand_id
1 'polypeptide(L)'
;MDEQDGDLDFSFVLASSVHDMKNSLGMLLHTLESMLSENPPENEQQRKTFSVLGYEASRINSELVQLLSLYRLQHEALRVQTAEHFVLDTIEDQLDRNDVLFQAREIEVEVDCDPDLNWYYDSELIGGVVNNVMVNCARYCRSRMQVRASREQGTLCIAIADDGNGYPQSMLDAPNQKNAGVSFSEGSTNLGLLFAHQVLQLHRSGSQRGYLQLANQGPLGGGVLSLYLP
;
A
#
# COMPACT_ATOMS: atom_id res chain seq x y z
N MET A 1 17.38 -4.37 -47.39
CA MET A 1 17.22 -5.64 -46.66
C MET A 1 17.51 -5.29 -45.22
N ASP A 2 16.48 -4.67 -44.60
CA ASP A 2 16.58 -4.17 -43.23
C ASP A 2 16.31 -5.35 -42.28
N GLU A 3 17.34 -5.75 -41.58
CA GLU A 3 17.25 -6.60 -40.38
C GLU A 3 16.60 -5.78 -39.29
N GLN A 4 15.27 -5.85 -39.16
CA GLN A 4 14.60 -5.55 -37.91
C GLN A 4 14.85 -6.75 -37.00
N ASP A 5 16.01 -6.70 -36.36
CA ASP A 5 16.33 -7.55 -35.21
C ASP A 5 15.25 -7.24 -34.15
N GLY A 6 14.42 -8.21 -33.85
CA GLY A 6 13.40 -8.11 -32.82
C GLY A 6 14.06 -8.05 -31.44
N ASP A 7 14.47 -6.86 -31.05
CA ASP A 7 14.87 -6.58 -29.68
C ASP A 7 13.64 -6.88 -28.82
N LEU A 8 13.68 -8.03 -28.15
CA LEU A 8 12.66 -8.41 -27.18
C LEU A 8 12.61 -7.27 -26.15
N ASP A 9 11.56 -6.48 -26.23
CA ASP A 9 11.37 -5.40 -25.26
C ASP A 9 11.34 -6.02 -23.85
N PHE A 10 12.48 -5.98 -23.19
CA PHE A 10 12.68 -6.51 -21.85
C PHE A 10 11.56 -6.05 -20.90
N SER A 11 11.05 -4.87 -21.15
CA SER A 11 9.96 -4.26 -20.42
C SER A 11 8.64 -5.02 -20.61
N PHE A 12 8.36 -5.47 -21.84
CA PHE A 12 7.17 -6.28 -22.13
C PHE A 12 7.28 -7.67 -21.48
N VAL A 13 8.46 -8.29 -21.56
CA VAL A 13 8.70 -9.60 -20.93
C VAL A 13 8.57 -9.50 -19.41
N LEU A 14 9.11 -8.43 -18.80
CA LEU A 14 8.98 -8.19 -17.37
C LEU A 14 7.52 -8.01 -16.96
N ALA A 15 6.76 -7.16 -17.67
CA ALA A 15 5.35 -6.92 -17.37
C ALA A 15 4.51 -8.21 -17.49
N SER A 16 4.73 -9.00 -18.55
CA SER A 16 4.06 -10.29 -18.73
C SER A 16 4.40 -11.26 -17.61
N SER A 17 5.69 -11.40 -17.29
CA SER A 17 6.14 -12.30 -16.22
C SER A 17 5.55 -11.92 -14.85
N VAL A 18 5.55 -10.64 -14.51
CA VAL A 18 4.96 -10.13 -13.25
C VAL A 18 3.44 -10.39 -13.22
N HIS A 19 2.76 -10.18 -14.36
CA HIS A 19 1.33 -10.49 -14.48
C HIS A 19 1.04 -11.97 -14.20
N ASP A 20 1.84 -12.87 -14.79
CA ASP A 20 1.67 -14.32 -14.63
C ASP A 20 2.00 -14.77 -13.20
N MET A 21 3.03 -14.18 -12.58
CA MET A 21 3.35 -14.42 -11.17
C MET A 21 2.21 -13.96 -10.24
N LYS A 22 1.63 -12.78 -10.48
CA LYS A 22 0.46 -12.27 -9.74
C LYS A 22 -0.71 -13.24 -9.82
N ASN A 23 -1.03 -13.74 -11.03
CA ASN A 23 -2.14 -14.69 -11.23
C ASN A 23 -1.87 -16.02 -10.50
N SER A 24 -0.65 -16.55 -10.59
CA SER A 24 -0.25 -17.78 -9.89
C SER A 24 -0.36 -17.62 -8.37
N LEU A 25 0.06 -16.47 -7.85
CA LEU A 25 -0.01 -16.18 -6.42
C LEU A 25 -1.45 -15.96 -5.95
N GLY A 26 -2.30 -15.33 -6.77
CA GLY A 26 -3.74 -15.21 -6.51
C GLY A 26 -4.42 -16.57 -6.40
N MET A 27 -4.08 -17.52 -7.31
CA MET A 27 -4.58 -18.89 -7.21
C MET A 27 -4.09 -19.60 -5.95
N LEU A 28 -2.84 -19.40 -5.56
CA LEU A 28 -2.27 -19.98 -4.34
C LEU A 28 -3.00 -19.48 -3.09
N LEU A 29 -3.25 -18.17 -2.99
CA LEU A 29 -4.02 -17.56 -1.90
C LEU A 29 -5.43 -18.12 -1.84
N HIS A 30 -6.15 -18.15 -2.96
CA HIS A 30 -7.49 -18.72 -3.02
C HIS A 30 -7.51 -20.20 -2.63
N THR A 31 -6.52 -20.99 -3.06
CA THR A 31 -6.41 -22.40 -2.66
C THR A 31 -6.17 -22.53 -1.16
N LEU A 32 -5.32 -21.68 -0.58
CA LEU A 32 -5.07 -21.66 0.86
C LEU A 32 -6.33 -21.32 1.65
N GLU A 33 -7.10 -20.33 1.23
CA GLU A 33 -8.38 -19.95 1.84
C GLU A 33 -9.40 -21.09 1.76
N SER A 34 -9.52 -21.74 0.59
CA SER A 34 -10.41 -22.91 0.41
C SER A 34 -10.02 -24.06 1.32
N MET A 35 -8.73 -24.38 1.40
CA MET A 35 -8.23 -25.41 2.30
C MET A 35 -8.52 -25.10 3.78
N LEU A 36 -8.38 -23.85 4.20
CA LEU A 36 -8.68 -23.43 5.58
C LEU A 36 -10.18 -23.48 5.89
N SER A 37 -11.02 -23.19 4.90
CA SER A 37 -12.48 -23.28 5.03
C SER A 37 -12.94 -24.74 5.13
N GLU A 38 -12.37 -25.65 4.33
CA GLU A 38 -12.72 -27.07 4.31
C GLU A 38 -12.11 -27.85 5.49
N ASN A 39 -10.90 -27.47 5.90
CA ASN A 39 -10.15 -28.11 6.97
C ASN A 39 -9.60 -27.06 7.94
N PRO A 40 -10.41 -26.58 8.90
CA PRO A 40 -9.97 -25.58 9.88
C PRO A 40 -8.77 -26.09 10.68
N PRO A 41 -7.83 -25.21 11.09
CA PRO A 41 -6.69 -25.58 11.89
C PRO A 41 -7.08 -26.27 13.20
N GLU A 42 -6.53 -27.43 13.46
CA GLU A 42 -6.85 -28.25 14.64
C GLU A 42 -6.22 -27.73 15.95
N ASN A 43 -5.17 -26.89 15.80
CA ASN A 43 -4.43 -26.36 16.96
C ASN A 43 -3.83 -24.98 16.64
N GLU A 44 -3.41 -24.30 17.70
CA GLU A 44 -2.83 -22.95 17.63
C GLU A 44 -1.56 -22.88 16.77
N GLN A 45 -0.75 -23.93 16.77
CA GLN A 45 0.48 -23.99 15.98
C GLN A 45 0.15 -24.02 14.47
N GLN A 46 -0.83 -24.82 14.06
CA GLN A 46 -1.31 -24.86 12.69
C GLN A 46 -1.91 -23.52 12.27
N ARG A 47 -2.73 -22.91 13.15
CA ARG A 47 -3.32 -21.58 12.91
C ARG A 47 -2.25 -20.54 12.63
N LYS A 48 -1.20 -20.46 13.48
CA LYS A 48 -0.06 -19.55 13.27
C LYS A 48 0.65 -19.82 11.96
N THR A 49 0.89 -21.08 11.62
CA THR A 49 1.59 -21.45 10.38
C THR A 49 0.80 -20.99 9.15
N PHE A 50 -0.50 -21.24 9.11
CA PHE A 50 -1.35 -20.81 7.99
C PHE A 50 -1.47 -19.29 7.90
N SER A 51 -1.57 -18.59 9.05
CA SER A 51 -1.59 -17.12 9.07
C SER A 51 -0.28 -16.54 8.51
N VAL A 52 0.87 -17.12 8.86
CA VAL A 52 2.16 -16.69 8.29
C VAL A 52 2.22 -16.95 6.79
N LEU A 53 1.77 -18.12 6.31
CA LEU A 53 1.76 -18.43 4.88
C LEU A 53 0.86 -17.48 4.09
N GLY A 54 -0.36 -17.24 4.57
CA GLY A 54 -1.29 -16.31 3.96
C GLY A 54 -0.74 -14.89 3.92
N TYR A 55 -0.13 -14.44 5.02
CA TYR A 55 0.54 -13.14 5.10
C TYR A 55 1.68 -13.00 4.09
N GLU A 56 2.61 -13.96 4.04
CA GLU A 56 3.75 -13.89 3.12
C GLU A 56 3.29 -13.93 1.65
N ALA A 57 2.30 -14.75 1.33
CA ALA A 57 1.73 -14.79 0.00
C ALA A 57 1.03 -13.47 -0.39
N SER A 58 0.23 -12.88 0.50
CA SER A 58 -0.39 -11.57 0.30
C SER A 58 0.65 -10.46 0.14
N ARG A 59 1.74 -10.51 0.91
CA ARG A 59 2.85 -9.57 0.81
C ARG A 59 3.52 -9.62 -0.57
N ILE A 60 3.88 -10.82 -1.04
CA ILE A 60 4.51 -10.98 -2.35
C ILE A 60 3.55 -10.50 -3.45
N ASN A 61 2.26 -10.80 -3.35
CA ASN A 61 1.26 -10.30 -4.29
C ASN A 61 1.21 -8.77 -4.33
N SER A 62 1.24 -8.13 -3.17
CA SER A 62 1.26 -6.65 -3.07
C SER A 62 2.54 -6.07 -3.68
N GLU A 63 3.71 -6.66 -3.41
CA GLU A 63 4.98 -6.23 -4.01
C GLU A 63 4.98 -6.37 -5.55
N LEU A 64 4.41 -7.45 -6.09
CA LEU A 64 4.26 -7.64 -7.54
C LEU A 64 3.31 -6.62 -8.17
N VAL A 65 2.18 -6.33 -7.52
CA VAL A 65 1.23 -5.29 -7.98
C VAL A 65 1.89 -3.92 -8.00
N GLN A 66 2.65 -3.58 -6.95
CA GLN A 66 3.40 -2.32 -6.87
C GLN A 66 4.45 -2.21 -7.97
N LEU A 67 5.22 -3.28 -8.20
CA LEU A 67 6.23 -3.33 -9.26
C LEU A 67 5.59 -3.12 -10.64
N LEU A 68 4.48 -3.82 -10.92
CA LEU A 68 3.74 -3.66 -12.18
C LEU A 68 3.18 -2.25 -12.35
N SER A 69 2.66 -1.68 -11.27
CA SER A 69 2.13 -0.32 -11.27
C SER A 69 3.23 0.72 -11.52
N LEU A 70 4.38 0.58 -10.85
CA LEU A 70 5.54 1.44 -11.09
C LEU A 70 6.05 1.32 -12.53
N TYR A 71 6.10 0.10 -13.07
CA TYR A 71 6.45 -0.13 -14.46
C TYR A 71 5.48 0.62 -15.43
N ARG A 72 4.16 0.47 -15.22
CA ARG A 72 3.14 1.16 -16.02
C ARG A 72 3.24 2.68 -15.90
N LEU A 73 3.59 3.19 -14.70
CA LEU A 73 3.81 4.62 -14.46
C LEU A 73 4.99 5.16 -15.28
N GLN A 74 6.11 4.43 -15.33
CA GLN A 74 7.30 4.84 -16.08
C GLN A 74 7.07 4.87 -17.60
N HIS A 75 6.20 3.99 -18.11
CA HIS A 75 5.88 3.90 -19.53
C HIS A 75 4.64 4.69 -19.95
N GLU A 76 4.19 5.66 -19.12
CA GLU A 76 3.01 6.51 -19.37
C GLU A 76 1.71 5.73 -19.66
N ALA A 77 1.70 4.43 -19.35
CA ALA A 77 0.56 3.55 -19.58
C ALA A 77 -0.55 3.69 -18.51
N LEU A 78 -0.24 4.34 -17.39
CA LEU A 78 -1.18 4.53 -16.29
C LEU A 78 -1.79 5.93 -16.38
N ARG A 79 -3.10 5.98 -16.63
CA ARG A 79 -3.89 7.22 -16.58
C ARG A 79 -4.69 7.25 -15.29
N VAL A 80 -4.51 8.30 -14.51
CA VAL A 80 -5.30 8.54 -13.30
C VAL A 80 -6.74 8.84 -13.68
N GLN A 81 -7.67 8.10 -13.10
CA GLN A 81 -9.11 8.29 -13.29
C GLN A 81 -9.70 8.91 -12.02
N THR A 82 -9.59 10.23 -11.90
CA THR A 82 -10.16 10.94 -10.75
C THR A 82 -11.67 11.02 -10.84
N ALA A 83 -12.34 10.59 -9.77
CA ALA A 83 -13.76 10.78 -9.55
C ALA A 83 -14.00 11.21 -8.10
N GLU A 84 -15.20 11.65 -7.78
CA GLU A 84 -15.61 11.95 -6.42
C GLU A 84 -15.89 10.64 -5.67
N HIS A 85 -15.24 10.44 -4.53
CA HIS A 85 -15.42 9.26 -3.68
C HIS A 85 -15.59 9.67 -2.22
N PHE A 86 -16.38 8.92 -1.46
CA PHE A 86 -16.35 8.97 -0.01
C PHE A 86 -15.04 8.34 0.47
N VAL A 87 -14.32 9.08 1.32
CA VAL A 87 -13.00 8.65 1.78
C VAL A 87 -13.12 7.45 2.71
N LEU A 88 -14.18 7.41 3.52
CA LEU A 88 -14.46 6.30 4.42
C LEU A 88 -14.63 4.99 3.65
N ASP A 89 -15.40 4.97 2.56
CA ASP A 89 -15.60 3.75 1.75
C ASP A 89 -14.26 3.19 1.25
N THR A 90 -13.36 4.07 0.78
CA THR A 90 -12.02 3.64 0.33
C THR A 90 -11.19 3.04 1.48
N ILE A 91 -11.30 3.59 2.70
CA ILE A 91 -10.60 3.07 3.89
C ILE A 91 -11.20 1.71 4.29
N GLU A 92 -12.52 1.61 4.38
CA GLU A 92 -13.24 0.38 4.78
C GLU A 92 -12.96 -0.77 3.80
N ASP A 93 -12.96 -0.52 2.49
CA ASP A 93 -12.57 -1.50 1.48
C ASP A 93 -11.18 -2.12 1.75
N GLN A 94 -10.23 -1.32 2.25
CA GLN A 94 -8.90 -1.82 2.54
C GLN A 94 -8.84 -2.53 3.90
N LEU A 95 -9.64 -2.13 4.86
CA LEU A 95 -9.79 -2.84 6.14
C LEU A 95 -10.38 -4.22 5.92
N ASP A 96 -11.47 -4.32 5.16
CA ASP A 96 -12.12 -5.59 4.84
C ASP A 96 -11.16 -6.57 4.14
N ARG A 97 -10.38 -6.07 3.18
CA ARG A 97 -9.35 -6.87 2.49
C ARG A 97 -8.28 -7.43 3.42
N ASN A 98 -8.00 -6.75 4.52
CA ASN A 98 -6.95 -7.10 5.47
C ASN A 98 -7.47 -7.63 6.81
N ASP A 99 -8.78 -7.85 6.95
CA ASP A 99 -9.41 -8.27 8.21
C ASP A 99 -8.76 -9.53 8.78
N VAL A 100 -8.55 -10.56 7.95
CA VAL A 100 -7.88 -11.81 8.36
C VAL A 100 -6.46 -11.55 8.87
N LEU A 101 -5.73 -10.60 8.26
CA LEU A 101 -4.38 -10.23 8.71
C LEU A 101 -4.42 -9.55 10.08
N PHE A 102 -5.34 -8.60 10.27
CA PHE A 102 -5.46 -7.85 11.53
C PHE A 102 -5.91 -8.76 12.66
N GLN A 103 -6.89 -9.64 12.42
CA GLN A 103 -7.34 -10.64 13.40
C GLN A 103 -6.22 -11.63 13.76
N ALA A 104 -5.48 -12.16 12.77
CA ALA A 104 -4.39 -13.11 13.01
C ALA A 104 -3.22 -12.52 13.80
N ARG A 105 -3.06 -11.20 13.76
CA ARG A 105 -2.03 -10.45 14.51
C ARG A 105 -2.55 -9.76 15.76
N GLU A 106 -3.82 -9.93 16.07
CA GLU A 106 -4.48 -9.29 17.22
C GLU A 106 -4.32 -7.75 17.17
N ILE A 107 -4.46 -7.15 15.97
CA ILE A 107 -4.33 -5.72 15.77
C ILE A 107 -5.71 -5.08 15.86
N GLU A 108 -5.87 -4.16 16.81
CA GLU A 108 -7.03 -3.30 16.93
C GLU A 108 -6.87 -2.09 16.01
N VAL A 109 -7.84 -1.87 15.10
CA VAL A 109 -7.82 -0.75 14.17
C VAL A 109 -8.93 0.23 14.53
N GLU A 110 -8.55 1.49 14.77
CA GLU A 110 -9.46 2.61 14.98
C GLU A 110 -9.55 3.47 13.73
N VAL A 111 -10.76 3.84 13.31
CA VAL A 111 -11.00 4.74 12.18
C VAL A 111 -11.65 6.04 12.68
N ASP A 112 -11.01 7.17 12.36
CA ASP A 112 -11.51 8.54 12.62
C ASP A 112 -11.67 9.26 11.27
N CYS A 113 -12.83 9.11 10.66
CA CYS A 113 -13.18 9.71 9.38
C CYS A 113 -14.65 10.15 9.40
N ASP A 114 -14.91 11.39 8.99
CA ASP A 114 -16.27 11.86 8.77
C ASP A 114 -16.89 11.05 7.60
N PRO A 115 -18.02 10.36 7.79
CA PRO A 115 -18.66 9.58 6.73
C PRO A 115 -19.08 10.42 5.51
N ASP A 116 -19.31 11.72 5.69
CA ASP A 116 -19.68 12.64 4.60
C ASP A 116 -18.43 13.28 3.93
N LEU A 117 -17.21 12.93 4.38
CA LEU A 117 -15.98 13.41 3.76
C LEU A 117 -15.81 12.80 2.37
N ASN A 118 -15.97 13.61 1.34
CA ASN A 118 -15.72 13.25 -0.04
C ASN A 118 -14.52 14.02 -0.62
N TRP A 119 -13.85 13.42 -1.62
CA TRP A 119 -12.72 14.01 -2.30
C TRP A 119 -12.56 13.46 -3.73
N TYR A 120 -11.84 14.21 -4.58
CA TYR A 120 -11.59 13.81 -5.97
C TYR A 120 -10.24 13.11 -6.09
N TYR A 121 -10.25 11.80 -6.34
CA TYR A 121 -9.05 10.99 -6.54
C TYR A 121 -9.37 9.71 -7.33
N ASP A 122 -8.33 8.97 -7.71
CA ASP A 122 -8.45 7.61 -8.26
C ASP A 122 -8.49 6.61 -7.09
N SER A 123 -9.66 6.02 -6.84
CA SER A 123 -9.88 5.16 -5.67
C SER A 123 -9.09 3.86 -5.72
N GLU A 124 -8.81 3.32 -6.91
CA GLU A 124 -7.99 2.11 -7.04
C GLU A 124 -6.53 2.40 -6.69
N LEU A 125 -5.99 3.50 -7.19
CA LEU A 125 -4.61 3.88 -6.93
C LEU A 125 -4.41 4.29 -5.46
N ILE A 126 -5.27 5.14 -4.93
CA ILE A 126 -5.19 5.60 -3.54
C ILE A 126 -5.51 4.44 -2.59
N GLY A 127 -6.51 3.62 -2.88
CA GLY A 127 -6.78 2.39 -2.13
C GLY A 127 -5.57 1.47 -2.09
N GLY A 128 -4.87 1.29 -3.22
CA GLY A 128 -3.62 0.53 -3.27
C GLY A 128 -2.50 1.12 -2.39
N VAL A 129 -2.39 2.45 -2.32
CA VAL A 129 -1.45 3.14 -1.42
C VAL A 129 -1.85 2.93 0.05
N VAL A 130 -3.12 3.13 0.39
CA VAL A 130 -3.66 2.92 1.75
C VAL A 130 -3.43 1.47 2.19
N ASN A 131 -3.78 0.49 1.34
CA ASN A 131 -3.52 -0.93 1.59
C ASN A 131 -2.05 -1.21 1.90
N ASN A 132 -1.15 -0.70 1.06
CA ASN A 132 0.29 -0.88 1.26
C ASN A 132 0.77 -0.33 2.61
N VAL A 133 0.29 0.84 3.00
CA VAL A 133 0.63 1.45 4.30
C VAL A 133 0.05 0.63 5.45
N MET A 134 -1.21 0.19 5.37
CA MET A 134 -1.86 -0.64 6.40
C MET A 134 -1.11 -1.98 6.60
N VAL A 135 -0.74 -2.67 5.52
CA VAL A 135 0.02 -3.93 5.58
C VAL A 135 1.40 -3.70 6.20
N ASN A 136 2.06 -2.59 5.86
CA ASN A 136 3.33 -2.21 6.49
C ASN A 136 3.16 -1.90 7.98
N CYS A 137 2.15 -1.12 8.37
CA CYS A 137 1.84 -0.86 9.77
C CYS A 137 1.55 -2.16 10.52
N ALA A 138 0.74 -3.06 9.96
CA ALA A 138 0.47 -4.37 10.55
C ALA A 138 1.72 -5.21 10.79
N ARG A 139 2.79 -5.00 10.01
CA ARG A 139 4.08 -5.69 10.17
C ARG A 139 4.88 -5.18 11.36
N TYR A 140 4.81 -3.88 11.66
CA TYR A 140 5.70 -3.20 12.60
C TYR A 140 5.01 -2.73 13.88
N CYS A 141 3.66 -2.62 13.89
CA CYS A 141 2.90 -2.30 15.10
C CYS A 141 2.96 -3.45 16.11
N ARG A 142 2.63 -3.13 17.35
CA ARG A 142 2.51 -4.12 18.42
C ARG A 142 1.10 -4.70 18.46
N SER A 143 0.10 -3.84 18.53
CA SER A 143 -1.30 -4.26 18.66
C SER A 143 -2.32 -3.20 18.20
N ARG A 144 -1.91 -1.96 17.88
CA ARG A 144 -2.86 -0.90 17.55
C ARG A 144 -2.46 -0.12 16.33
N MET A 145 -3.47 0.18 15.51
CA MET A 145 -3.38 1.02 14.33
C MET A 145 -4.53 2.04 14.36
N GLN A 146 -4.28 3.26 13.94
CA GLN A 146 -5.30 4.29 13.77
C GLN A 146 -5.24 4.84 12.35
N VAL A 147 -6.38 4.91 11.69
CA VAL A 147 -6.54 5.54 10.38
C VAL A 147 -7.40 6.77 10.56
N ARG A 148 -6.84 7.94 10.23
CA ARG A 148 -7.55 9.21 10.31
C ARG A 148 -7.63 9.86 8.96
N ALA A 149 -8.82 10.36 8.58
CA ALA A 149 -8.98 11.18 7.38
C ALA A 149 -9.63 12.52 7.72
N SER A 150 -9.05 13.59 7.19
CA SER A 150 -9.52 14.96 7.47
C SER A 150 -9.19 15.91 6.31
N ARG A 151 -9.93 17.03 6.24
CA ARG A 151 -9.59 18.13 5.34
C ARG A 151 -8.68 19.10 6.07
N GLU A 152 -7.47 19.31 5.56
CA GLU A 152 -6.48 20.21 6.10
C GLU A 152 -6.07 21.25 5.07
N GLN A 153 -6.37 22.53 5.33
CA GLN A 153 -5.98 23.67 4.47
C GLN A 153 -6.34 23.48 2.98
N GLY A 154 -7.49 22.85 2.69
CA GLY A 154 -7.93 22.58 1.32
C GLY A 154 -7.31 21.36 0.66
N THR A 155 -6.68 20.49 1.43
CA THR A 155 -6.09 19.22 1.01
C THR A 155 -6.73 18.08 1.80
N LEU A 156 -6.96 16.93 1.20
CA LEU A 156 -7.30 15.72 1.94
C LEU A 156 -6.03 15.17 2.59
N CYS A 157 -6.09 14.92 3.89
CA CYS A 157 -5.06 14.20 4.63
C CYS A 157 -5.61 12.84 5.07
N ILE A 158 -4.94 11.73 4.69
CA ILE A 158 -5.18 10.38 5.23
C ILE A 158 -3.92 9.99 6.00
N ALA A 159 -4.02 9.89 7.32
CA ALA A 159 -2.93 9.54 8.22
C ALA A 159 -3.15 8.15 8.80
N ILE A 160 -2.12 7.30 8.73
CA ILE A 160 -2.12 5.96 9.30
C ILE A 160 -1.00 5.90 10.32
N ALA A 161 -1.38 5.66 11.57
CA ALA A 161 -0.48 5.62 12.72
C ALA A 161 -0.47 4.24 13.36
N ASP A 162 0.66 3.87 13.95
CA ASP A 162 0.85 2.61 14.66
C ASP A 162 1.48 2.82 16.06
N ASP A 163 1.46 1.78 16.88
CA ASP A 163 2.08 1.73 18.20
C ASP A 163 3.46 1.02 18.20
N GLY A 164 4.09 0.91 17.04
CA GLY A 164 5.38 0.25 16.85
C GLY A 164 6.58 1.10 17.28
N ASN A 165 7.73 0.79 16.70
CA ASN A 165 8.98 1.49 17.02
C ASN A 165 9.19 2.79 16.22
N GLY A 166 8.29 3.09 15.29
CA GLY A 166 8.42 4.22 14.37
C GLY A 166 9.42 3.97 13.23
N TYR A 167 9.64 5.01 12.44
CA TYR A 167 10.54 4.98 11.28
C TYR A 167 12.00 5.23 11.69
N PRO A 168 12.98 4.56 11.04
CA PRO A 168 14.39 4.88 11.20
C PRO A 168 14.68 6.35 10.87
N GLN A 169 15.64 6.96 11.57
CA GLN A 169 16.00 8.36 11.38
C GLN A 169 16.41 8.66 9.93
N SER A 170 17.09 7.72 9.26
CA SER A 170 17.46 7.85 7.84
C SER A 170 16.27 8.01 6.90
N MET A 171 15.09 7.49 7.26
CA MET A 171 13.86 7.67 6.48
C MET A 171 13.19 9.02 6.77
N LEU A 172 13.32 9.53 8.00
CA LEU A 172 12.77 10.83 8.40
C LEU A 172 13.61 12.00 7.85
N ASP A 173 14.93 11.82 7.80
CA ASP A 173 15.89 12.84 7.34
C ASP A 173 16.04 12.88 5.81
N ALA A 174 15.39 11.98 5.08
CA ALA A 174 15.47 11.96 3.63
C ALA A 174 15.11 13.36 3.07
N PRO A 175 16.01 14.02 2.32
CA PRO A 175 15.81 15.39 1.87
C PRO A 175 14.56 15.46 1.00
N ASN A 176 13.62 16.28 1.42
CA ASN A 176 12.35 16.57 0.74
C ASN A 176 11.38 15.41 0.63
N GLN A 177 10.74 15.05 1.76
CA GLN A 177 9.52 14.23 1.73
C GLN A 177 8.46 14.79 0.74
N LYS A 178 8.50 16.08 0.40
CA LYS A 178 7.67 16.71 -0.65
C LYS A 178 8.19 16.52 -2.07
N ASN A 179 9.48 16.20 -2.28
CA ASN A 179 10.13 16.11 -3.60
C ASN A 179 11.11 14.94 -3.73
N ALA A 180 11.26 14.08 -2.72
CA ALA A 180 12.27 13.04 -2.76
C ALA A 180 11.82 11.86 -3.59
N GLY A 181 12.51 11.64 -4.68
CA GLY A 181 12.75 10.28 -5.11
C GLY A 181 13.38 9.54 -3.91
N VAL A 182 12.70 8.52 -3.41
CA VAL A 182 13.14 7.73 -2.26
C VAL A 182 14.56 7.24 -2.54
N SER A 183 15.53 7.71 -1.76
CA SER A 183 16.92 7.25 -1.87
C SER A 183 16.99 5.80 -1.41
N PHE A 184 17.28 4.90 -2.34
CA PHE A 184 17.46 3.48 -2.08
C PHE A 184 18.85 3.23 -1.46
N SER A 185 19.07 3.62 -0.21
CA SER A 185 20.25 3.24 0.53
C SER A 185 19.92 2.17 1.54
N GLU A 186 20.55 1.01 1.33
CA GLU A 186 20.70 -0.11 2.25
C GLU A 186 19.43 -0.96 2.59
N GLY A 187 19.23 -2.00 1.76
CA GLY A 187 18.77 -3.32 2.24
C GLY A 187 17.28 -3.55 2.47
N SER A 188 16.43 -2.54 2.53
CA SER A 188 14.98 -2.70 2.47
C SER A 188 14.46 -2.04 1.19
N THR A 189 13.86 -2.81 0.33
CA THR A 189 13.18 -2.31 -0.87
C THR A 189 11.97 -1.49 -0.42
N ASN A 190 12.14 -0.16 -0.26
CA ASN A 190 11.03 0.76 0.05
C ASN A 190 10.11 0.94 -1.19
N LEU A 191 9.85 -0.18 -1.90
CA LEU A 191 9.03 -0.20 -3.11
C LEU A 191 7.65 0.40 -2.86
N GLY A 192 7.08 0.11 -1.68
CA GLY A 192 5.79 0.62 -1.28
C GLY A 192 5.75 2.14 -1.08
N LEU A 193 6.80 2.73 -0.49
CA LEU A 193 6.89 4.19 -0.35
C LEU A 193 7.15 4.85 -1.70
N LEU A 194 7.96 4.24 -2.57
CA LEU A 194 8.16 4.72 -3.93
C LEU A 194 6.84 4.70 -4.71
N PHE A 195 6.09 3.61 -4.62
CA PHE A 195 4.76 3.49 -5.24
C PHE A 195 3.82 4.58 -4.71
N ALA A 196 3.72 4.74 -3.38
CA ALA A 196 2.90 5.77 -2.77
C ALA A 196 3.28 7.17 -3.25
N HIS A 197 4.58 7.48 -3.26
CA HIS A 197 5.08 8.76 -3.76
C HIS A 197 4.68 9.01 -5.22
N GLN A 198 4.92 8.04 -6.11
CA GLN A 198 4.59 8.19 -7.53
C GLN A 198 3.09 8.36 -7.76
N VAL A 199 2.26 7.57 -7.10
CA VAL A 199 0.80 7.68 -7.20
C VAL A 199 0.32 9.06 -6.72
N LEU A 200 0.83 9.54 -5.59
CA LEU A 200 0.46 10.86 -5.07
C LEU A 200 0.88 11.99 -6.02
N GLN A 201 2.07 11.92 -6.62
CA GLN A 201 2.55 12.92 -7.58
C GLN A 201 1.69 13.02 -8.84
N LEU A 202 0.94 11.96 -9.20
CA LEU A 202 -0.01 11.98 -10.30
C LEU A 202 -1.31 12.71 -9.96
N HIS A 203 -1.70 12.70 -8.68
CA HIS A 203 -2.86 13.44 -8.19
C HIS A 203 -2.49 14.92 -8.04
N ARG A 204 -3.02 15.75 -8.92
CA ARG A 204 -2.67 17.17 -9.00
C ARG A 204 -3.89 18.05 -9.18
N SER A 205 -3.86 19.23 -8.56
CA SER A 205 -4.81 20.31 -8.77
C SER A 205 -4.04 21.60 -9.04
N GLY A 206 -4.10 22.10 -10.26
CA GLY A 206 -3.26 23.21 -10.72
C GLY A 206 -1.75 22.90 -10.61
N SER A 207 -1.04 23.69 -9.80
CA SER A 207 0.39 23.48 -9.52
C SER A 207 0.66 22.58 -8.30
N GLN A 208 -0.36 22.27 -7.51
CA GLN A 208 -0.23 21.43 -6.32
C GLN A 208 -0.23 19.95 -6.74
N ARG A 209 0.60 19.17 -6.05
CA ARG A 209 0.67 17.71 -6.21
C ARG A 209 0.50 17.05 -4.87
N GLY A 210 -0.07 15.85 -4.88
CA GLY A 210 -0.11 15.02 -3.70
C GLY A 210 1.31 14.66 -3.23
N TYR A 211 1.46 14.46 -1.93
CA TYR A 211 2.73 14.08 -1.31
C TYR A 211 2.47 13.22 -0.07
N LEU A 212 3.53 12.57 0.41
CA LEU A 212 3.50 11.83 1.68
C LEU A 212 4.44 12.48 2.70
N GLN A 213 4.17 12.23 3.97
CA GLN A 213 5.01 12.64 5.08
C GLN A 213 5.11 11.51 6.10
N LEU A 214 6.33 11.27 6.58
CA LEU A 214 6.62 10.34 7.67
C LEU A 214 6.93 11.12 8.93
N ALA A 215 6.45 10.64 10.06
CA ALA A 215 6.82 11.17 11.37
C ALA A 215 6.85 10.04 12.42
N ASN A 216 7.53 10.28 13.51
CA ASN A 216 7.49 9.47 14.72
C ASN A 216 6.72 10.20 15.81
N GLN A 217 6.42 9.49 16.90
CA GLN A 217 5.60 10.01 18.02
C GLN A 217 4.18 10.39 17.59
N GLY A 218 3.60 9.55 16.73
CA GLY A 218 2.18 9.64 16.38
C GLY A 218 1.26 9.46 17.59
N PRO A 219 -0.07 9.53 17.39
CA PRO A 219 -1.05 9.47 18.49
C PRO A 219 -0.97 8.18 19.30
N LEU A 220 -0.45 7.08 18.72
CA LEU A 220 -0.25 5.80 19.38
C LEU A 220 1.19 5.61 19.90
N GLY A 221 2.08 6.59 19.70
CA GLY A 221 3.47 6.58 20.17
C GLY A 221 4.48 5.96 19.22
N GLY A 222 4.05 5.37 18.11
CA GLY A 222 4.91 4.81 17.06
C GLY A 222 5.03 5.72 15.83
N GLY A 223 5.09 5.11 14.65
CA GLY A 223 5.15 5.82 13.38
C GLY A 223 3.82 6.39 12.94
N VAL A 224 3.86 7.40 12.08
CA VAL A 224 2.71 7.88 11.32
C VAL A 224 3.13 8.20 9.89
N LEU A 225 2.35 7.72 8.92
CA LEU A 225 2.47 8.09 7.53
C LEU A 225 1.21 8.84 7.12
N SER A 226 1.40 10.05 6.61
CA SER A 226 0.31 10.90 6.14
C SER A 226 0.40 11.07 4.63
N LEU A 227 -0.74 10.86 3.96
CA LEU A 227 -0.95 11.06 2.52
C LEU A 227 -1.71 12.35 2.33
N TYR A 228 -1.23 13.23 1.46
CA TYR A 228 -1.87 14.50 1.16
C TYR A 228 -2.29 14.55 -0.30
N LEU A 229 -3.57 14.83 -0.56
CA LEU A 229 -4.16 14.96 -1.89
C LEU A 229 -4.75 16.37 -2.08
N PRO A 230 -4.35 17.12 -3.14
CA PRO A 230 -4.82 18.48 -3.37
C PRO A 230 -6.24 18.54 -3.88
#